data_dfd3243f32987e409aaa1b1df12175d2
#
_entry.id   dfd3243f32987e409aaa1b1df12175d2
#
_cell.length_a   1.000
_cell.length_b   1.000
_cell.length_c   1.000
_cell.angle_alpha   90.00
_cell.angle_beta   90.00
_cell.angle_gamma   90.00
#
_symmetry.space_group_name_H-M   'P 1'
#
loop_
_entity.id
_entity.type
_entity.pdbx_description
1 polymer ?
#
loop_
_entity_poly.entity_id
_entity_poly.type
_entity_poly.pdbx_seq_one_letter_code
_entity_poly.pdbx_strand_id
1 'polypeptide(L)'
;MKKYLLFIVLCLLVNMANGGIIPNGMKFAGQLEMRNSCISHEQRENLFEQILSYKNSRTTEDSVFLEDPMGNGGMFGPQNLILNYVDEDSAFNSVLDYYCSFATYDGHKGTDIIIPTFWQMDEMTTPVLAAANGNVVYTHDGEFDRQLDLDSTAVANLVAVEYDAGIYGLYGHLKKNSIRVEEGQFVLMGDTLGYVGSSGFSSWPHLHYELLDSDMNMIDPWHGECNPEASQWNNQYPFLDEHPTEVKNFISSSYPITSLADLRTAISENAPFRKHVNPGETWWSYLMVMSLHKTDTLKWMFYKNGAYDYQISLVPGDYSDIWPDWLEIYPRSDWYQESTFPSGDDCLGDWTEKFYINSELIDSLAYVCDNIPNEFPSVHPFIFQVMADTTITAAINSDDDDGTIIWNSVSIPPQHGTFKTFGGYQRNFIYTPDPGFSGLDSVQIMAKDDKGATEIGVHYFDVQYLSLANTTIPNQFELYQNYPNPFNPVTILQYALPGDALVNITIYDIMGRQVKALIDRSQTAGYKSIQWDATNDNNQPVSAGLYLYSIEAGEFRQTKKMVLLK
;
A
#
# COMPACT_ATOMS: atom_id res chain seq x y z
N MET A 1 -21.43 33.76 -4.79
CA MET A 1 -21.55 32.32 -5.07
C MET A 1 -21.55 31.58 -3.75
N LYS A 2 -22.58 30.80 -3.43
CA LYS A 2 -22.60 30.01 -2.20
C LYS A 2 -21.67 28.82 -2.39
N LYS A 3 -20.50 28.85 -1.77
CA LYS A 3 -19.61 27.69 -1.67
C LYS A 3 -20.24 26.76 -0.63
N TYR A 4 -20.63 25.56 -1.04
CA TYR A 4 -21.05 24.52 -0.11
C TYR A 4 -19.77 23.84 0.38
N LEU A 5 -19.43 24.12 1.61
CA LEU A 5 -18.39 23.43 2.33
C LEU A 5 -19.01 22.13 2.85
N LEU A 6 -18.69 21.00 2.26
CA LEU A 6 -19.06 19.70 2.81
C LEU A 6 -17.88 19.21 3.64
N PHE A 7 -17.98 19.39 4.97
CA PHE A 7 -17.02 18.79 5.88
C PHE A 7 -17.48 17.39 6.23
N ILE A 8 -16.66 16.42 5.93
CA ILE A 8 -16.72 15.11 6.56
C ILE A 8 -15.47 15.01 7.42
N VAL A 9 -15.63 15.18 8.72
CA VAL A 9 -14.63 14.79 9.69
C VAL A 9 -14.66 13.28 9.72
N LEU A 10 -13.65 12.69 9.14
CA LEU A 10 -13.44 11.27 9.20
C LEU A 10 -12.48 10.99 10.34
N CYS A 11 -13.02 10.95 11.53
CA CYS A 11 -12.31 10.22 12.57
C CYS A 11 -12.21 8.79 12.06
N LEU A 12 -11.01 8.27 11.89
CA LEU A 12 -10.80 6.84 11.88
C LEU A 12 -11.16 6.33 13.27
N LEU A 13 -12.45 6.45 13.59
CA LEU A 13 -13.10 5.82 14.71
C LEU A 13 -13.28 4.34 14.37
N VAL A 14 -12.19 3.63 14.21
CA VAL A 14 -12.22 2.20 14.48
C VAL A 14 -12.60 1.99 15.95
N ASN A 15 -12.46 3.02 16.78
CA ASN A 15 -12.51 2.89 18.22
C ASN A 15 -13.71 3.47 18.94
N MET A 16 -14.64 4.11 18.28
CA MET A 16 -15.82 4.66 18.98
C MET A 16 -17.14 3.93 18.73
N ALA A 17 -17.09 2.68 18.27
CA ALA A 17 -18.32 1.92 18.10
C ALA A 17 -18.93 1.36 19.39
N ASN A 18 -18.24 1.42 20.53
CA ASN A 18 -18.68 0.66 21.68
C ASN A 18 -18.46 1.39 23.01
N GLY A 19 -19.36 2.25 23.44
CA GLY A 19 -19.41 2.59 24.83
C GLY A 19 -19.87 3.97 25.25
N GLY A 20 -19.96 4.93 24.33
CA GLY A 20 -20.67 6.18 24.58
C GLY A 20 -22.12 6.06 24.15
N ILE A 21 -23.08 6.51 24.96
CA ILE A 21 -24.47 6.68 24.54
C ILE A 21 -24.48 7.67 23.38
N ILE A 22 -24.54 7.14 22.15
CA ILE A 22 -24.69 7.95 20.94
C ILE A 22 -26.13 8.43 20.90
N PRO A 23 -26.40 9.74 20.82
CA PRO A 23 -27.76 10.22 20.57
C PRO A 23 -28.29 9.63 19.26
N ASN A 24 -29.52 9.14 19.27
CA ASN A 24 -30.22 8.52 18.17
C ASN A 24 -30.07 9.30 16.84
N GLY A 25 -29.36 8.75 15.87
CA GLY A 25 -29.33 9.29 14.52
C GLY A 25 -28.27 8.78 13.55
N MET A 26 -27.11 8.36 14.01
CA MET A 26 -26.09 7.81 13.12
C MET A 26 -26.12 6.28 13.10
N LYS A 27 -26.61 5.72 11.99
CA LYS A 27 -26.43 4.31 11.69
C LYS A 27 -25.06 4.12 11.06
N PHE A 28 -24.08 3.68 11.84
CA PHE A 28 -22.90 3.06 11.28
C PHE A 28 -23.27 1.71 10.67
N ALA A 29 -22.98 1.52 9.40
CA ALA A 29 -23.10 0.22 8.76
C ALA A 29 -22.00 -0.68 9.30
N GLY A 30 -22.38 -1.70 10.07
CA GLY A 30 -21.52 -2.79 10.51
C GLY A 30 -21.14 -2.71 11.99
N GLN A 31 -21.93 -3.32 12.85
CA GLN A 31 -21.43 -3.90 14.09
C GLN A 31 -20.52 -5.08 13.69
N LEU A 32 -19.24 -4.80 13.51
CA LEU A 32 -18.23 -5.84 13.62
C LEU A 32 -18.03 -6.10 15.10
N GLU A 33 -18.27 -7.33 15.54
CA GLU A 33 -17.83 -7.80 16.86
C GLU A 33 -16.30 -7.70 16.88
N MET A 34 -15.76 -6.57 17.34
CA MET A 34 -14.31 -6.32 17.42
C MET A 34 -13.70 -7.00 18.66
N ARG A 35 -13.95 -8.29 18.83
CA ARG A 35 -13.22 -9.14 19.77
C ARG A 35 -12.05 -9.88 19.12
N ASN A 36 -11.70 -9.55 17.90
CA ASN A 36 -10.55 -10.16 17.25
C ASN A 36 -9.31 -9.36 17.62
N SER A 37 -8.44 -9.97 18.42
CA SER A 37 -7.07 -9.46 18.60
C SER A 37 -6.41 -9.32 17.22
N CYS A 38 -5.45 -8.41 17.11
CA CYS A 38 -4.66 -8.13 15.89
C CYS A 38 -4.02 -9.38 15.26
N ILE A 39 -3.98 -10.49 16.00
CA ILE A 39 -3.53 -11.82 15.58
C ILE A 39 -4.72 -12.77 15.68
N SER A 40 -4.98 -13.58 14.64
CA SER A 40 -6.07 -14.55 14.67
C SER A 40 -5.92 -15.50 15.87
N HIS A 41 -7.06 -16.03 16.37
CA HIS A 41 -7.03 -16.95 17.52
C HIS A 41 -6.16 -18.18 17.24
N GLU A 42 -6.26 -18.75 16.05
CA GLU A 42 -5.45 -19.89 15.62
C GLU A 42 -3.96 -19.55 15.60
N GLN A 43 -3.59 -18.37 15.07
CA GLN A 43 -2.20 -17.92 15.05
C GLN A 43 -1.67 -17.69 16.47
N ARG A 44 -2.50 -17.14 17.37
CA ARG A 44 -2.16 -16.94 18.79
C ARG A 44 -1.95 -18.25 19.53
N GLU A 45 -2.80 -19.24 19.33
CA GLU A 45 -2.64 -20.56 19.91
C GLU A 45 -1.34 -21.23 19.45
N ASN A 46 -1.06 -21.22 18.15
CA ASN A 46 0.18 -21.76 17.59
C ASN A 46 1.43 -21.06 18.15
N LEU A 47 1.39 -19.74 18.26
CA LEU A 47 2.44 -18.94 18.87
C LEU A 47 2.68 -19.36 20.32
N PHE A 48 1.62 -19.46 21.12
CA PHE A 48 1.71 -19.83 22.54
C PHE A 48 2.24 -21.25 22.74
N GLU A 49 1.80 -22.22 21.92
CA GLU A 49 2.36 -23.58 21.95
C GLU A 49 3.87 -23.59 21.67
N GLN A 50 4.32 -22.82 20.71
CA GLN A 50 5.75 -22.71 20.40
C GLN A 50 6.54 -22.04 21.51
N ILE A 51 6.10 -20.89 22.03
CA ILE A 51 6.73 -20.20 23.16
C ILE A 51 6.83 -21.12 24.37
N LEU A 52 5.75 -21.81 24.74
CA LEU A 52 5.75 -22.74 25.87
C LEU A 52 6.69 -23.95 25.66
N SER A 53 6.98 -24.31 24.41
CA SER A 53 7.96 -25.38 24.12
C SER A 53 9.41 -24.95 24.42
N TYR A 54 9.71 -23.65 24.35
CA TYR A 54 11.02 -23.09 24.72
C TYR A 54 11.22 -22.90 26.23
N LYS A 55 10.16 -23.00 27.04
CA LYS A 55 10.12 -22.65 28.46
C LYS A 55 10.91 -23.61 29.41
N ASN A 56 11.97 -24.25 28.98
CA ASN A 56 12.77 -25.13 29.82
C ASN A 56 14.08 -24.49 30.27
N SER A 57 14.07 -23.67 31.32
CA SER A 57 15.26 -23.39 32.16
C SER A 57 15.73 -21.92 32.36
N ARG A 58 14.96 -20.99 32.86
CA ARG A 58 15.59 -19.78 33.45
C ARG A 58 14.84 -19.26 34.68
N THR A 59 15.60 -18.73 35.65
CA THR A 59 15.14 -18.09 36.89
C THR A 59 14.88 -16.62 36.61
N THR A 60 13.78 -16.11 37.09
CA THR A 60 13.18 -14.80 36.85
C THR A 60 13.85 -13.67 37.63
N GLU A 61 14.13 -12.53 36.98
CA GLU A 61 14.14 -11.20 37.55
C GLU A 61 12.78 -10.52 37.26
N ASP A 62 12.29 -9.68 38.19
CA ASP A 62 10.88 -9.28 38.20
C ASP A 62 10.50 -8.09 37.29
N SER A 63 11.42 -7.56 36.46
CA SER A 63 11.12 -6.45 35.54
C SER A 63 12.05 -6.37 34.35
N VAL A 64 11.50 -6.03 33.18
CA VAL A 64 12.24 -5.67 31.96
C VAL A 64 12.08 -4.19 31.72
N PHE A 65 13.18 -3.51 31.38
CA PHE A 65 13.13 -2.12 30.94
C PHE A 65 13.16 -2.09 29.42
N LEU A 66 12.15 -1.45 28.83
CA LEU A 66 11.92 -1.37 27.42
C LEU A 66 12.41 -0.04 26.83
N GLU A 67 13.02 -0.10 25.67
CA GLU A 67 13.24 1.04 24.79
C GLU A 67 12.23 1.02 23.65
N ASP A 68 12.20 2.11 22.93
CA ASP A 68 11.24 2.33 21.85
C ASP A 68 11.36 1.27 20.72
N PRO A 69 10.28 0.55 20.39
CA PRO A 69 10.30 -0.46 19.35
C PRO A 69 10.25 0.10 17.92
N MET A 70 10.26 1.43 17.75
CA MET A 70 10.16 2.10 16.46
C MET A 70 11.42 2.85 16.10
N GLY A 71 11.91 2.68 14.88
CA GLY A 71 12.90 3.57 14.28
C GLY A 71 12.33 4.95 13.91
N ASN A 72 13.16 5.77 13.25
CA ASN A 72 12.79 7.11 12.80
C ASN A 72 12.29 8.07 13.88
N GLY A 73 12.96 8.05 15.03
CA GLY A 73 12.68 9.00 16.12
C GLY A 73 11.69 8.51 17.16
N GLY A 74 11.39 7.20 17.14
CA GLY A 74 10.60 6.55 18.16
C GLY A 74 9.09 6.58 17.92
N MET A 75 8.32 6.14 18.92
CA MET A 75 6.86 6.01 18.85
C MET A 75 6.14 7.35 18.59
N PHE A 76 6.77 8.48 18.92
CA PHE A 76 6.32 9.85 18.61
C PHE A 76 7.29 10.58 17.67
N GLY A 77 8.02 9.84 16.85
CA GLY A 77 8.89 10.43 15.83
C GLY A 77 8.11 11.27 14.81
N PRO A 78 8.81 12.01 13.93
CA PRO A 78 8.17 12.90 12.94
C PRO A 78 7.17 12.19 12.03
N GLN A 79 7.30 10.86 11.89
CA GLN A 79 6.48 10.02 11.02
C GLN A 79 5.77 8.89 11.75
N ASN A 80 5.78 8.86 13.07
CA ASN A 80 5.18 7.82 13.88
C ASN A 80 4.17 8.40 14.87
N LEU A 81 3.20 7.59 15.27
CA LEU A 81 2.14 8.00 16.18
C LEU A 81 1.56 6.81 16.90
N ILE A 82 1.45 6.87 18.24
CA ILE A 82 0.62 5.94 18.98
C ILE A 82 -0.85 6.28 18.73
N LEU A 83 -1.58 5.30 18.21
CA LEU A 83 -3.01 5.42 17.94
C LEU A 83 -3.85 4.80 19.05
N ASN A 84 -3.44 3.62 19.52
CA ASN A 84 -4.15 2.85 20.52
C ASN A 84 -3.19 2.35 21.60
N TYR A 85 -3.64 2.38 22.84
CA TYR A 85 -3.01 1.74 23.99
C TYR A 85 -3.71 0.42 24.32
N VAL A 86 -3.24 -0.29 25.33
CA VAL A 86 -3.89 -1.49 25.88
C VAL A 86 -5.26 -1.12 26.46
N ASP A 87 -6.24 -2.03 26.32
CA ASP A 87 -7.55 -1.88 26.95
C ASP A 87 -7.53 -2.50 28.36
N GLU A 88 -7.63 -1.66 29.38
CA GLU A 88 -7.66 -2.03 30.78
C GLU A 88 -9.06 -2.49 31.26
N ASP A 89 -10.12 -2.20 30.48
CA ASP A 89 -11.47 -2.62 30.82
C ASP A 89 -11.83 -3.96 30.21
N SER A 90 -11.94 -4.99 31.02
CA SER A 90 -12.35 -6.32 30.57
C SER A 90 -13.85 -6.45 30.26
N ALA A 91 -14.65 -5.39 30.53
CA ALA A 91 -16.08 -5.43 30.28
C ALA A 91 -16.39 -5.28 28.80
N PHE A 92 -17.34 -6.08 28.31
CA PHE A 92 -17.75 -6.04 26.91
C PHE A 92 -18.37 -4.68 26.52
N ASN A 93 -17.95 -4.11 25.40
CA ASN A 93 -18.34 -2.78 24.90
C ASN A 93 -17.98 -1.63 25.87
N SER A 94 -16.92 -1.80 26.62
CA SER A 94 -16.31 -0.76 27.45
C SER A 94 -14.84 -0.65 27.09
N VAL A 95 -14.26 0.51 27.14
CA VAL A 95 -12.86 0.76 26.80
C VAL A 95 -12.24 1.71 27.79
N LEU A 96 -11.01 1.43 28.20
CA LEU A 96 -10.26 2.23 29.14
C LEU A 96 -8.77 2.02 28.93
N ASP A 97 -8.03 3.07 28.59
CA ASP A 97 -6.58 2.98 28.53
C ASP A 97 -5.92 3.24 29.90
N TYR A 98 -4.62 3.07 29.99
CA TYR A 98 -3.85 3.25 31.22
C TYR A 98 -4.03 4.63 31.89
N TYR A 99 -4.38 5.66 31.10
CA TYR A 99 -4.59 7.05 31.55
C TYR A 99 -6.04 7.34 31.93
N CYS A 100 -6.91 6.33 31.97
CA CYS A 100 -8.37 6.42 32.16
C CYS A 100 -9.08 7.19 31.04
N SER A 101 -8.54 7.15 29.85
CA SER A 101 -9.08 7.75 28.63
C SER A 101 -9.60 6.69 27.66
N PHE A 102 -9.85 7.06 26.41
CA PHE A 102 -10.50 6.24 25.39
C PHE A 102 -9.58 6.02 24.17
N ALA A 103 -8.26 6.18 24.32
CA ALA A 103 -7.31 5.93 23.25
C ALA A 103 -6.99 4.43 23.10
N THR A 104 -8.03 3.61 22.96
CA THR A 104 -7.99 2.17 22.80
C THR A 104 -9.30 1.66 22.19
N TYR A 105 -9.44 0.35 21.98
CA TYR A 105 -10.69 -0.30 21.58
C TYR A 105 -10.93 -1.61 22.36
N ASP A 106 -12.21 -2.06 22.44
CA ASP A 106 -12.63 -3.21 23.26
C ASP A 106 -11.79 -4.46 22.98
N GLY A 107 -11.06 -4.88 24.01
CA GLY A 107 -10.19 -6.05 23.99
C GLY A 107 -8.84 -5.86 23.30
N HIS A 108 -8.38 -4.63 23.08
CA HIS A 108 -7.04 -4.36 22.53
C HIS A 108 -5.93 -4.74 23.51
N LYS A 109 -4.93 -5.48 23.04
CA LYS A 109 -3.92 -6.13 23.89
C LYS A 109 -2.53 -5.54 23.78
N GLY A 110 -2.34 -4.50 23.01
CA GLY A 110 -1.03 -3.93 22.75
C GLY A 110 -1.03 -2.43 22.59
N THR A 111 0.07 -1.92 22.08
CA THR A 111 0.21 -0.54 21.65
C THR A 111 0.29 -0.52 20.13
N ASP A 112 -0.62 0.21 19.46
CA ASP A 112 -0.58 0.41 18.01
C ASP A 112 0.15 1.71 17.68
N ILE A 113 1.23 1.59 16.93
CA ILE A 113 2.05 2.71 16.49
C ILE A 113 1.99 2.81 14.99
N ILE A 114 1.21 3.78 14.47
CA ILE A 114 0.99 3.94 13.04
C ILE A 114 2.10 4.72 12.35
N ILE A 115 2.23 4.47 11.05
CA ILE A 115 2.94 5.34 10.10
C ILE A 115 1.92 5.97 9.13
N PRO A 116 2.19 7.19 8.60
CA PRO A 116 1.19 7.94 7.85
C PRO A 116 0.66 7.29 6.58
N THR A 117 1.49 6.54 5.85
CA THR A 117 1.13 6.07 4.51
C THR A 117 1.65 4.67 4.18
N PHE A 118 0.97 3.98 3.26
CA PHE A 118 1.49 2.75 2.65
C PHE A 118 2.74 3.00 1.81
N TRP A 119 2.94 4.21 1.28
CA TRP A 119 4.18 4.55 0.58
C TRP A 119 5.39 4.42 1.50
N GLN A 120 5.30 4.96 2.72
CA GLN A 120 6.38 4.83 3.72
C GLN A 120 6.63 3.37 4.11
N MET A 121 5.55 2.57 4.21
CA MET A 121 5.65 1.13 4.41
C MET A 121 6.39 0.45 3.25
N ASP A 122 6.03 0.77 2.00
CA ASP A 122 6.63 0.16 0.81
C ASP A 122 8.11 0.50 0.66
N GLU A 123 8.48 1.74 0.95
CA GLU A 123 9.88 2.20 0.95
C GLU A 123 10.67 1.71 2.18
N MET A 124 10.03 0.97 3.09
CA MET A 124 10.64 0.46 4.32
C MET A 124 11.35 1.57 5.13
N THR A 125 10.69 2.73 5.23
CA THR A 125 11.30 3.89 5.90
C THR A 125 11.35 3.71 7.42
N THR A 126 10.49 2.85 7.99
CA THR A 126 10.36 2.71 9.44
C THR A 126 10.69 1.29 9.89
N PRO A 127 11.91 1.05 10.39
CA PRO A 127 12.28 -0.23 10.97
C PRO A 127 11.58 -0.47 12.31
N VAL A 128 11.28 -1.73 12.58
CA VAL A 128 10.82 -2.24 13.89
C VAL A 128 12.03 -2.77 14.62
N LEU A 129 12.22 -2.31 15.85
CA LEU A 129 13.41 -2.55 16.67
C LEU A 129 13.09 -3.44 17.86
N ALA A 130 14.07 -4.24 18.30
CA ALA A 130 13.97 -4.98 19.56
C ALA A 130 13.90 -3.99 20.74
N ALA A 131 12.82 -4.02 21.50
CA ALA A 131 12.60 -3.11 22.64
C ALA A 131 13.47 -3.45 23.86
N ALA A 132 13.98 -4.70 23.93
CA ALA A 132 14.97 -5.13 24.93
C ALA A 132 15.85 -6.26 24.36
N ASN A 133 16.92 -6.59 25.10
CA ASN A 133 17.75 -7.74 24.74
C ASN A 133 16.96 -9.04 24.94
N GLY A 134 17.10 -10.02 24.03
CA GLY A 134 16.38 -11.26 24.16
C GLY A 134 16.68 -12.29 23.09
N ASN A 135 15.99 -13.42 23.17
CA ASN A 135 16.06 -14.48 22.16
C ASN A 135 14.81 -14.44 21.29
N VAL A 136 14.96 -14.50 20.00
CA VAL A 136 13.84 -14.68 19.08
C VAL A 136 13.26 -16.08 19.25
N VAL A 137 12.02 -16.18 19.66
CA VAL A 137 11.35 -17.47 19.94
C VAL A 137 10.32 -17.84 18.88
N TYR A 138 9.92 -16.89 18.05
CA TYR A 138 8.99 -17.12 16.95
C TYR A 138 9.20 -16.10 15.84
N THR A 139 9.09 -16.57 14.58
CA THR A 139 9.00 -15.72 13.40
C THR A 139 7.98 -16.26 12.42
N HIS A 140 7.15 -15.40 11.86
CA HIS A 140 6.23 -15.74 10.77
C HIS A 140 6.25 -14.64 9.73
N ASP A 141 6.56 -14.97 8.48
CA ASP A 141 6.70 -14.01 7.38
C ASP A 141 6.10 -14.57 6.07
N GLY A 142 5.85 -13.69 5.11
CA GLY A 142 5.38 -14.07 3.79
C GLY A 142 3.90 -13.76 3.53
N GLU A 143 3.15 -13.34 4.55
CA GLU A 143 1.74 -12.99 4.43
C GLU A 143 1.53 -11.65 3.73
N PHE A 144 0.32 -11.46 3.16
CA PHE A 144 -0.06 -10.20 2.52
C PHE A 144 -0.06 -9.05 3.54
N ASP A 145 0.60 -7.94 3.21
CA ASP A 145 0.91 -6.85 4.13
C ASP A 145 0.30 -5.49 3.77
N ARG A 146 -0.72 -5.47 2.91
CA ARG A 146 -1.44 -4.23 2.54
C ARG A 146 -2.93 -4.36 2.80
N GLN A 147 -3.28 -4.82 3.99
CA GLN A 147 -4.68 -4.87 4.40
C GLN A 147 -5.22 -3.44 4.57
N LEU A 148 -6.40 -3.20 4.00
CA LEU A 148 -7.19 -1.98 4.14
C LEU A 148 -8.51 -2.25 4.85
N ASP A 149 -8.93 -3.52 4.84
CA ASP A 149 -10.15 -3.99 5.48
C ASP A 149 -9.78 -4.97 6.59
N LEU A 150 -10.52 -4.91 7.69
CA LEU A 150 -10.33 -5.80 8.84
C LEU A 150 -10.80 -7.21 8.47
N ASP A 151 -9.89 -8.03 7.94
CA ASP A 151 -10.13 -9.43 7.61
C ASP A 151 -9.70 -10.33 8.76
N SER A 152 -10.67 -10.88 9.48
CA SER A 152 -10.40 -11.76 10.63
C SER A 152 -9.77 -13.11 10.27
N THR A 153 -9.70 -13.45 8.98
CA THR A 153 -9.05 -14.68 8.48
C THR A 153 -7.60 -14.44 8.05
N ALA A 154 -7.20 -13.16 7.93
CA ALA A 154 -5.85 -12.81 7.51
C ALA A 154 -4.83 -13.13 8.61
N VAL A 155 -3.69 -13.67 8.20
CA VAL A 155 -2.56 -14.02 9.08
C VAL A 155 -1.55 -12.87 9.08
N ALA A 156 -1.00 -12.54 10.26
CA ALA A 156 -0.03 -11.47 10.41
C ALA A 156 1.41 -11.97 10.26
N ASN A 157 2.27 -11.18 9.63
CA ASN A 157 3.72 -11.32 9.75
C ASN A 157 4.13 -10.80 11.13
N LEU A 158 4.89 -11.58 11.90
CA LEU A 158 5.23 -11.22 13.27
C LEU A 158 6.53 -11.83 13.76
N VAL A 159 7.10 -11.22 14.80
CA VAL A 159 8.26 -11.70 15.56
C VAL A 159 7.88 -11.72 17.05
N ALA A 160 8.28 -12.76 17.77
CA ALA A 160 8.25 -12.79 19.22
C ALA A 160 9.65 -12.93 19.79
N VAL A 161 9.98 -12.10 20.79
CA VAL A 161 11.27 -12.09 21.48
C VAL A 161 11.06 -12.38 22.96
N GLU A 162 11.73 -13.41 23.48
CA GLU A 162 11.80 -13.70 24.91
C GLU A 162 12.87 -12.81 25.53
N TYR A 163 12.46 -11.87 26.37
CA TYR A 163 13.32 -11.03 27.17
C TYR A 163 13.78 -11.74 28.45
N ASP A 164 14.64 -11.10 29.22
CA ASP A 164 14.93 -11.54 30.57
C ASP A 164 13.65 -11.53 31.43
N ALA A 165 13.59 -12.31 32.48
CA ALA A 165 12.44 -12.48 33.36
C ALA A 165 11.27 -13.30 32.81
N GLY A 166 11.38 -13.93 31.65
CA GLY A 166 10.28 -14.69 31.03
C GLY A 166 9.14 -13.79 30.56
N ILE A 167 9.47 -12.59 30.15
CA ILE A 167 8.57 -11.63 29.50
C ILE A 167 8.79 -11.71 28.00
N TYR A 168 7.72 -11.63 27.22
CA TYR A 168 7.76 -11.75 25.77
C TYR A 168 7.24 -10.48 25.10
N GLY A 169 8.04 -9.93 24.17
CA GLY A 169 7.59 -8.87 23.28
C GLY A 169 7.13 -9.44 21.95
N LEU A 170 5.90 -9.11 21.55
CA LEU A 170 5.30 -9.53 20.30
C LEU A 170 5.19 -8.32 19.36
N TYR A 171 5.74 -8.45 18.15
CA TYR A 171 5.80 -7.41 17.14
C TYR A 171 4.98 -7.84 15.93
N GLY A 172 3.76 -7.33 15.83
CA GLY A 172 2.77 -7.72 14.83
C GLY A 172 2.66 -6.79 13.63
N HIS A 173 1.92 -7.23 12.62
CA HIS A 173 1.62 -6.53 11.36
C HIS A 173 2.82 -6.17 10.50
N LEU A 174 3.93 -6.91 10.62
CA LEU A 174 5.15 -6.60 9.89
C LEU A 174 4.96 -6.70 8.36
N LYS A 175 5.83 -6.00 7.65
CA LYS A 175 5.88 -6.00 6.19
C LYS A 175 6.32 -7.37 5.68
N LYS A 176 5.68 -7.82 4.60
CA LYS A 176 6.00 -9.07 3.90
C LYS A 176 7.47 -9.13 3.49
N ASN A 177 8.13 -10.26 3.80
CA ASN A 177 9.54 -10.53 3.49
C ASN A 177 10.51 -9.48 4.07
N SER A 178 10.13 -8.85 5.18
CA SER A 178 10.96 -7.82 5.82
C SER A 178 11.63 -8.28 7.12
N ILE A 179 11.27 -9.43 7.67
CA ILE A 179 11.86 -9.95 8.90
C ILE A 179 13.34 -10.24 8.68
N ARG A 180 14.17 -9.78 9.63
CA ARG A 180 15.65 -9.80 9.56
C ARG A 180 16.29 -10.74 10.54
N VAL A 181 15.51 -11.45 11.34
CA VAL A 181 15.95 -12.31 12.42
C VAL A 181 15.39 -13.72 12.25
N GLU A 182 16.05 -14.69 12.88
CA GLU A 182 15.65 -16.11 12.83
C GLU A 182 15.37 -16.62 14.24
N GLU A 183 14.54 -17.65 14.37
CA GLU A 183 14.26 -18.32 15.64
C GLU A 183 15.56 -18.86 16.28
N GLY A 184 15.73 -18.62 17.56
CA GLY A 184 16.93 -18.95 18.32
C GLY A 184 18.04 -17.89 18.25
N GLN A 185 17.90 -16.84 17.43
CA GLN A 185 18.83 -15.73 17.38
C GLN A 185 18.70 -14.85 18.63
N PHE A 186 19.85 -14.48 19.23
CA PHE A 186 19.89 -13.46 20.28
C PHE A 186 19.96 -12.07 19.62
N VAL A 187 19.10 -11.15 20.07
CA VAL A 187 19.06 -9.77 19.60
C VAL A 187 19.39 -8.81 20.74
N LEU A 188 20.05 -7.73 20.40
CA LEU A 188 20.28 -6.61 21.31
C LEU A 188 19.15 -5.59 21.14
N MET A 189 18.84 -4.90 22.21
CA MET A 189 17.96 -3.73 22.20
C MET A 189 18.39 -2.75 21.10
N GLY A 190 17.45 -2.34 20.23
CA GLY A 190 17.71 -1.50 19.06
C GLY A 190 18.09 -2.25 17.78
N ASP A 191 18.29 -3.57 17.82
CA ASP A 191 18.47 -4.35 16.60
C ASP A 191 17.20 -4.37 15.75
N THR A 192 17.34 -4.29 14.42
CA THR A 192 16.20 -4.32 13.50
C THR A 192 15.62 -5.73 13.40
N LEU A 193 14.37 -5.89 13.79
CA LEU A 193 13.61 -7.14 13.67
C LEU A 193 12.94 -7.28 12.30
N GLY A 194 12.45 -6.17 11.73
CA GLY A 194 11.75 -6.09 10.46
C GLY A 194 11.34 -4.66 10.15
N TYR A 195 10.30 -4.51 9.36
CA TYR A 195 9.74 -3.20 9.01
C TYR A 195 8.23 -3.19 9.21
N VAL A 196 7.68 -1.98 9.46
CA VAL A 196 6.23 -1.77 9.61
C VAL A 196 5.49 -2.20 8.35
N GLY A 197 4.39 -2.94 8.53
CA GLY A 197 3.49 -3.40 7.49
C GLY A 197 2.02 -3.17 7.85
N SER A 198 1.14 -3.86 7.16
CA SER A 198 -0.31 -3.94 7.44
C SER A 198 -0.81 -5.35 7.15
N SER A 199 -0.14 -6.38 7.70
CA SER A 199 -0.49 -7.78 7.54
C SER A 199 -1.46 -8.25 8.63
N GLY A 200 -2.23 -9.31 8.37
CA GLY A 200 -3.20 -9.83 9.33
C GLY A 200 -4.45 -8.96 9.48
N PHE A 201 -5.04 -8.95 10.66
CA PHE A 201 -6.21 -8.14 10.99
C PHE A 201 -5.83 -6.66 11.17
N SER A 202 -5.60 -5.99 10.08
CA SER A 202 -5.12 -4.61 10.00
C SER A 202 -5.87 -3.83 8.92
N SER A 203 -6.00 -2.53 9.09
CA SER A 203 -6.60 -1.62 8.11
C SER A 203 -5.69 -0.45 7.72
N TRP A 204 -4.50 -0.38 8.33
CA TRP A 204 -3.54 0.70 8.13
C TRP A 204 -2.13 0.25 8.51
N PRO A 205 -1.05 0.78 7.90
CA PRO A 205 0.31 0.43 8.29
C PRO A 205 0.62 0.85 9.72
N HIS A 206 0.92 -0.12 10.57
CA HIS A 206 1.30 0.10 11.97
C HIS A 206 2.10 -1.06 12.55
N LEU A 207 2.83 -0.79 13.62
CA LEU A 207 3.33 -1.82 14.51
C LEU A 207 2.30 -2.04 15.61
N HIS A 208 1.86 -3.27 15.80
CA HIS A 208 1.19 -3.73 17.01
C HIS A 208 2.24 -4.33 17.94
N TYR A 209 2.50 -3.69 19.07
CA TYR A 209 3.44 -4.16 20.09
C TYR A 209 2.69 -4.65 21.32
N GLU A 210 2.82 -5.93 21.64
CA GLU A 210 2.17 -6.57 22.78
C GLU A 210 3.23 -7.13 23.73
N LEU A 211 3.04 -6.98 25.04
CA LEU A 211 3.89 -7.52 26.07
C LEU A 211 3.15 -8.60 26.85
N LEU A 212 3.80 -9.74 27.04
CA LEU A 212 3.20 -10.92 27.69
C LEU A 212 4.09 -11.41 28.83
N ASP A 213 3.47 -11.90 29.91
CA ASP A 213 4.17 -12.61 30.97
C ASP A 213 4.46 -14.07 30.59
N SER A 214 5.12 -14.79 31.50
CA SER A 214 5.46 -16.21 31.31
C SER A 214 4.24 -17.12 31.23
N ASP A 215 3.08 -16.69 31.64
CA ASP A 215 1.81 -17.44 31.57
C ASP A 215 0.94 -16.93 30.39
N MET A 216 1.52 -16.12 29.51
CA MET A 216 0.88 -15.52 28.33
C MET A 216 -0.26 -14.55 28.66
N ASN A 217 -0.25 -13.98 29.86
CA ASN A 217 -1.14 -12.88 30.18
C ASN A 217 -0.56 -11.58 29.61
N MET A 218 -1.42 -10.71 29.13
CA MET A 218 -1.06 -9.38 28.69
C MET A 218 -0.51 -8.55 29.86
N ILE A 219 0.57 -7.79 29.58
CA ILE A 219 1.14 -6.77 30.44
C ILE A 219 0.94 -5.42 29.72
N ASP A 220 0.31 -4.46 30.36
CA ASP A 220 0.34 -3.08 29.85
C ASP A 220 1.66 -2.42 30.28
N PRO A 221 2.53 -2.03 29.32
CA PRO A 221 3.81 -1.41 29.65
C PRO A 221 3.71 0.05 30.14
N TRP A 222 2.52 0.66 30.13
CA TRP A 222 2.30 2.06 30.43
C TRP A 222 1.83 2.24 31.88
N HIS A 223 2.34 3.26 32.57
CA HIS A 223 1.92 3.66 33.92
C HIS A 223 0.95 4.84 33.85
N GLY A 224 -0.15 4.77 34.58
CA GLY A 224 -1.13 5.84 34.69
C GLY A 224 -2.17 5.61 35.77
N GLU A 225 -3.22 6.43 35.77
CA GLU A 225 -4.26 6.36 36.83
C GLU A 225 -5.02 5.02 36.78
N CYS A 226 -5.29 4.47 35.58
CA CYS A 226 -6.00 3.22 35.40
C CYS A 226 -5.09 1.98 35.30
N ASN A 227 -3.78 2.16 35.10
CA ASN A 227 -2.76 1.16 35.30
C ASN A 227 -1.69 1.66 36.30
N PRO A 228 -1.86 1.46 37.62
CA PRO A 228 -0.94 1.97 38.63
C PRO A 228 0.37 1.19 38.76
N GLU A 229 0.54 0.10 38.02
CA GLU A 229 1.79 -0.66 38.00
C GLU A 229 2.94 0.21 37.45
N ALA A 230 4.18 -0.12 37.81
CA ALA A 230 5.33 0.64 37.34
C ALA A 230 5.49 0.52 35.82
N SER A 231 5.77 1.62 35.13
CA SER A 231 6.06 1.60 33.70
C SER A 231 7.18 0.64 33.37
N GLN A 232 7.01 -0.14 32.31
CA GLN A 232 8.08 -0.98 31.76
C GLN A 232 9.00 -0.19 30.81
N TRP A 233 8.59 1.03 30.37
CA TRP A 233 9.41 1.88 29.52
C TRP A 233 10.52 2.58 30.33
N ASN A 234 11.74 2.57 29.80
CA ASN A 234 12.85 3.33 30.36
C ASN A 234 12.53 4.84 30.44
N ASN A 235 11.92 5.34 29.38
CA ASN A 235 11.41 6.69 29.29
C ASN A 235 9.98 6.62 28.76
N GLN A 236 9.01 6.61 29.67
CA GLN A 236 7.62 6.66 29.23
C GLN A 236 7.32 8.02 28.60
N TYR A 237 6.77 7.98 27.39
CA TYR A 237 6.25 9.18 26.75
C TYR A 237 5.07 9.76 27.54
N PRO A 238 4.89 11.10 27.52
CA PRO A 238 3.69 11.72 28.07
C PRO A 238 2.45 11.22 27.31
N PHE A 239 1.28 11.30 27.96
CA PHE A 239 0.02 10.93 27.30
C PHE A 239 -0.31 11.91 26.16
N LEU A 240 -1.19 11.51 25.25
CA LEU A 240 -1.53 12.25 24.02
C LEU A 240 -1.95 13.71 24.26
N ASP A 241 -2.57 14.03 25.40
CA ASP A 241 -3.01 15.39 25.74
C ASP A 241 -1.87 16.36 26.09
N GLU A 242 -0.71 15.83 26.38
CA GLU A 242 0.51 16.62 26.64
C GLU A 242 1.34 16.84 25.37
N HIS A 243 0.95 16.22 24.24
CA HIS A 243 1.62 16.41 22.98
C HIS A 243 1.04 17.61 22.21
N PRO A 244 1.89 18.40 21.55
CA PRO A 244 1.41 19.46 20.68
C PRO A 244 0.63 18.89 19.49
N THR A 245 -0.33 19.66 19.00
CA THR A 245 -1.00 19.35 17.74
C THR A 245 0.00 19.33 16.60
N GLU A 246 0.07 18.24 15.87
CA GLU A 246 1.01 18.05 14.76
C GLU A 246 0.31 17.55 13.50
N VAL A 247 0.78 17.98 12.33
CA VAL A 247 0.38 17.43 11.04
C VAL A 247 1.35 16.35 10.62
N LYS A 248 0.86 15.15 10.41
CA LYS A 248 1.66 14.00 9.96
C LYS A 248 1.57 13.78 8.46
N ASN A 249 0.53 14.29 7.80
CA ASN A 249 0.40 14.26 6.36
C ASN A 249 -0.42 15.45 5.86
N PHE A 250 0.05 16.12 4.79
CA PHE A 250 -0.68 17.13 4.05
C PHE A 250 -0.50 16.90 2.57
N ILE A 251 -1.56 16.54 1.91
CA ILE A 251 -1.57 16.27 0.47
C ILE A 251 -2.72 16.97 -0.21
N SER A 252 -2.62 17.12 -1.52
CA SER A 252 -3.72 17.57 -2.34
C SER A 252 -3.91 16.67 -3.56
N SER A 253 -5.14 16.58 -4.04
CA SER A 253 -5.51 15.68 -5.13
C SER A 253 -6.64 16.27 -5.95
N SER A 254 -6.63 16.02 -7.25
CA SER A 254 -7.79 16.22 -8.13
C SER A 254 -8.76 15.03 -8.10
N TYR A 255 -8.43 13.97 -7.36
CA TYR A 255 -9.29 12.81 -7.23
C TYR A 255 -10.46 13.13 -6.29
N PRO A 256 -11.73 12.94 -6.71
CA PRO A 256 -12.86 13.24 -5.86
C PRO A 256 -12.88 12.31 -4.65
N ILE A 257 -12.89 12.92 -3.47
CA ILE A 257 -13.06 12.21 -2.20
C ILE A 257 -14.56 12.23 -1.89
N THR A 258 -15.25 11.19 -2.31
CA THR A 258 -16.73 11.07 -2.14
C THR A 258 -17.11 10.00 -1.13
N SER A 259 -16.13 9.21 -0.69
CA SER A 259 -16.31 8.12 0.26
C SER A 259 -15.09 7.95 1.16
N LEU A 260 -15.27 7.21 2.24
CA LEU A 260 -14.17 6.77 3.10
C LEU A 260 -13.12 5.95 2.34
N ALA A 261 -13.56 5.12 1.40
CA ALA A 261 -12.67 4.32 0.57
C ALA A 261 -11.80 5.22 -0.34
N ASP A 262 -12.38 6.27 -0.94
CA ASP A 262 -11.64 7.24 -1.75
C ASP A 262 -10.58 7.97 -0.92
N LEU A 263 -10.99 8.42 0.28
CA LEU A 263 -10.09 9.09 1.20
C LEU A 263 -8.94 8.17 1.61
N ARG A 264 -9.24 6.95 2.05
CA ARG A 264 -8.21 5.95 2.40
C ARG A 264 -7.26 5.69 1.24
N THR A 265 -7.79 5.58 0.02
CA THR A 265 -6.97 5.39 -1.18
C THR A 265 -6.07 6.59 -1.44
N ALA A 266 -6.60 7.81 -1.39
CA ALA A 266 -5.83 9.03 -1.63
C ALA A 266 -4.70 9.19 -0.61
N ILE A 267 -4.98 8.92 0.67
CA ILE A 267 -4.02 9.04 1.78
C ILE A 267 -3.00 7.90 1.77
N SER A 268 -3.50 6.66 1.67
CA SER A 268 -2.65 5.47 1.79
C SER A 268 -1.56 5.44 0.75
N GLU A 269 -1.83 5.96 -0.43
CA GLU A 269 -0.90 5.94 -1.55
C GLU A 269 -0.01 7.19 -1.62
N ASN A 270 -0.13 8.10 -0.63
CA ASN A 270 0.57 9.39 -0.68
C ASN A 270 0.33 10.04 -2.04
N ALA A 271 -0.97 10.24 -2.37
CA ALA A 271 -1.39 10.71 -3.68
C ALA A 271 -0.50 11.91 -4.08
N PRO A 272 0.11 11.87 -5.25
CA PRO A 272 1.16 12.81 -5.58
C PRO A 272 0.64 14.23 -5.55
N PHE A 273 1.49 15.08 -5.09
CA PHE A 273 1.29 16.50 -5.20
C PHE A 273 1.22 16.88 -6.69
N ARG A 274 0.02 17.22 -7.12
CA ARG A 274 -0.20 17.70 -8.47
C ARG A 274 0.27 19.15 -8.57
N LYS A 275 1.09 19.44 -9.56
CA LYS A 275 1.62 20.80 -9.78
C LYS A 275 0.75 21.64 -10.73
N HIS A 276 -0.08 21.01 -11.55
CA HIS A 276 -0.90 21.69 -12.55
C HIS A 276 -2.39 21.46 -12.30
N VAL A 277 -3.19 22.49 -12.47
CA VAL A 277 -4.66 22.46 -12.38
C VAL A 277 -5.26 23.17 -13.59
N ASN A 278 -6.46 22.75 -14.00
CA ASN A 278 -7.17 23.38 -15.11
C ASN A 278 -8.19 24.40 -14.61
N PRO A 279 -8.51 25.43 -15.43
CA PRO A 279 -9.57 26.35 -15.11
C PRO A 279 -10.92 25.64 -14.85
N GLY A 280 -11.53 25.93 -13.70
CA GLY A 280 -12.81 25.34 -13.28
C GLY A 280 -12.69 23.95 -12.65
N GLU A 281 -11.48 23.44 -12.45
CA GLU A 281 -11.25 22.14 -11.84
C GLU A 281 -11.58 22.16 -10.35
N THR A 282 -12.11 21.03 -9.84
CA THR A 282 -12.30 20.80 -8.42
C THR A 282 -11.11 20.07 -7.82
N TRP A 283 -10.73 20.51 -6.64
CA TRP A 283 -9.50 20.12 -5.96
C TRP A 283 -9.78 19.75 -4.51
N TRP A 284 -9.10 18.76 -3.99
CA TRP A 284 -9.23 18.30 -2.60
C TRP A 284 -7.88 18.38 -1.90
N SER A 285 -7.84 19.05 -0.75
CA SER A 285 -6.71 19.06 0.17
C SER A 285 -7.03 18.20 1.38
N TYR A 286 -6.07 17.41 1.81
CA TYR A 286 -6.23 16.45 2.88
C TYR A 286 -5.13 16.61 3.93
N LEU A 287 -5.50 16.41 5.19
CA LEU A 287 -4.64 16.46 6.35
C LEU A 287 -4.83 15.26 7.26
N MET A 288 -3.73 14.73 7.78
CA MET A 288 -3.72 13.90 8.98
C MET A 288 -3.14 14.70 10.13
N VAL A 289 -3.94 14.94 11.17
CA VAL A 289 -3.57 15.75 12.34
C VAL A 289 -3.59 14.86 13.57
N MET A 290 -2.54 15.00 14.39
CA MET A 290 -2.39 14.34 15.68
C MET A 290 -2.68 15.29 16.82
N SER A 291 -3.12 14.71 17.95
CA SER A 291 -3.34 15.43 19.20
C SER A 291 -4.11 16.75 18.99
N LEU A 292 -5.13 16.70 18.09
CA LEU A 292 -5.92 17.87 17.75
C LEU A 292 -6.84 18.22 18.90
N HIS A 293 -6.71 19.42 19.43
CA HIS A 293 -7.58 19.95 20.48
C HIS A 293 -8.86 20.52 19.90
N LYS A 294 -9.98 20.36 20.60
CA LYS A 294 -11.28 20.89 20.16
C LYS A 294 -11.29 22.41 19.98
N THR A 295 -10.36 23.11 20.63
CA THR A 295 -10.21 24.57 20.56
C THR A 295 -9.20 25.03 19.52
N ASP A 296 -8.49 24.12 18.86
CA ASP A 296 -7.54 24.48 17.81
C ASP A 296 -8.26 25.14 16.64
N THR A 297 -7.53 25.97 15.91
CA THR A 297 -8.02 26.58 14.68
C THR A 297 -7.26 26.02 13.51
N LEU A 298 -7.95 25.29 12.65
CA LEU A 298 -7.42 24.83 11.37
C LEU A 298 -7.75 25.88 10.30
N LYS A 299 -6.75 26.27 9.50
CA LYS A 299 -6.94 27.33 8.50
C LYS A 299 -6.20 27.01 7.21
N TRP A 300 -6.92 27.03 6.10
CA TRP A 300 -6.40 27.01 4.75
C TRP A 300 -6.45 28.41 4.17
N MET A 301 -5.33 28.88 3.64
CA MET A 301 -5.22 30.19 2.97
C MET A 301 -4.74 30.01 1.56
N PHE A 302 -5.45 30.59 0.63
CA PHE A 302 -5.17 30.51 -0.80
C PHE A 302 -4.63 31.84 -1.32
N TYR A 303 -3.57 31.76 -2.11
CA TYR A 303 -2.91 32.89 -2.74
C TYR A 303 -2.81 32.66 -4.24
N LYS A 304 -3.07 33.70 -5.01
CA LYS A 304 -2.86 33.72 -6.47
C LYS A 304 -1.78 34.74 -6.81
N ASN A 305 -0.73 34.34 -7.54
CA ASN A 305 0.41 35.18 -7.90
C ASN A 305 1.00 35.92 -6.68
N GLY A 306 1.04 35.25 -5.55
CA GLY A 306 1.52 35.78 -4.27
C GLY A 306 0.54 36.71 -3.53
N ALA A 307 -0.58 37.10 -4.15
CA ALA A 307 -1.62 37.89 -3.48
C ALA A 307 -2.65 36.99 -2.79
N TYR A 308 -3.06 37.39 -1.59
CA TYR A 308 -4.14 36.70 -0.86
C TYR A 308 -5.43 36.70 -1.70
N ASP A 309 -6.06 35.52 -1.82
CA ASP A 309 -7.33 35.33 -2.52
C ASP A 309 -8.47 35.06 -1.52
N TYR A 310 -8.42 33.94 -0.80
CA TYR A 310 -9.42 33.61 0.20
C TYR A 310 -8.87 32.66 1.27
N GLN A 311 -9.65 32.44 2.33
CA GLN A 311 -9.34 31.48 3.38
C GLN A 311 -10.57 30.68 3.81
N ILE A 312 -10.31 29.52 4.37
CA ILE A 312 -11.27 28.69 5.08
C ILE A 312 -10.70 28.48 6.48
N SER A 313 -11.52 28.61 7.50
CA SER A 313 -11.13 28.37 8.89
C SER A 313 -12.21 27.57 9.59
N LEU A 314 -11.81 26.68 10.46
CA LEU A 314 -12.70 25.93 11.32
C LEU A 314 -12.07 25.71 12.69
N VAL A 315 -12.93 25.52 13.67
CA VAL A 315 -12.58 25.08 15.02
C VAL A 315 -13.30 23.75 15.23
N PRO A 316 -12.59 22.64 15.51
CA PRO A 316 -13.21 21.34 15.66
C PRO A 316 -14.37 21.30 16.65
N GLY A 317 -14.26 21.98 17.79
CA GLY A 317 -15.30 22.06 18.81
C GLY A 317 -16.61 22.72 18.37
N ASP A 318 -16.63 23.46 17.26
CA ASP A 318 -17.87 24.03 16.68
C ASP A 318 -18.75 22.97 15.96
N TYR A 319 -18.26 21.75 15.82
CA TYR A 319 -18.89 20.64 15.11
C TYR A 319 -19.34 19.55 16.09
N SER A 320 -20.32 19.87 16.96
CA SER A 320 -20.81 18.96 18.02
C SER A 320 -21.37 17.63 17.51
N ASP A 321 -21.86 17.58 16.25
CA ASP A 321 -22.35 16.35 15.62
C ASP A 321 -21.24 15.35 15.30
N ILE A 322 -20.00 15.81 15.29
CA ILE A 322 -18.80 15.04 14.89
C ILE A 322 -17.82 14.95 16.07
N TRP A 323 -17.71 16.04 16.84
CA TRP A 323 -16.82 16.14 17.98
C TRP A 323 -17.63 16.09 19.29
N PRO A 324 -17.63 14.97 20.02
CA PRO A 324 -18.37 14.89 21.28
C PRO A 324 -17.92 15.95 22.29
N ASP A 325 -18.89 16.58 22.98
CA ASP A 325 -18.60 17.66 23.95
C ASP A 325 -17.63 17.26 25.08
N TRP A 326 -17.57 15.94 25.38
CA TRP A 326 -16.71 15.39 26.42
C TRP A 326 -15.28 15.10 25.96
N LEU A 327 -15.01 15.11 24.65
CA LEU A 327 -13.70 14.83 24.11
C LEU A 327 -12.93 16.13 23.86
N GLU A 328 -11.87 16.32 24.62
CA GLU A 328 -11.01 17.52 24.50
C GLU A 328 -9.99 17.40 23.39
N ILE A 329 -9.47 16.19 23.14
CA ILE A 329 -8.38 15.92 22.21
C ILE A 329 -8.66 14.67 21.40
N TYR A 330 -8.42 14.74 20.09
CA TYR A 330 -8.37 13.56 19.22
C TYR A 330 -6.94 13.08 19.02
N PRO A 331 -6.65 11.81 19.31
CA PRO A 331 -5.35 11.21 19.03
C PRO A 331 -4.95 11.36 17.55
N ARG A 332 -5.88 11.05 16.66
CA ARG A 332 -5.76 11.24 15.21
C ARG A 332 -7.07 11.77 14.64
N SER A 333 -6.98 12.75 13.77
CA SER A 333 -8.11 13.23 12.97
C SER A 333 -7.68 13.44 11.52
N ASP A 334 -8.57 13.09 10.61
CA ASP A 334 -8.35 13.20 9.18
C ASP A 334 -9.32 14.22 8.59
N TRP A 335 -8.79 15.26 7.96
CA TRP A 335 -9.57 16.40 7.46
C TRP A 335 -9.36 16.56 5.97
N TYR A 336 -10.40 16.91 5.25
CA TYR A 336 -10.27 17.30 3.86
C TYR A 336 -11.09 18.54 3.54
N GLN A 337 -10.67 19.21 2.48
CA GLN A 337 -11.33 20.39 1.98
C GLN A 337 -11.45 20.32 0.47
N GLU A 338 -12.65 20.62 -0.03
CA GLU A 338 -12.93 20.76 -1.45
C GLU A 338 -12.87 22.22 -1.88
N SER A 339 -12.16 22.51 -2.95
CA SER A 339 -12.10 23.82 -3.59
C SER A 339 -12.30 23.69 -5.08
N THR A 340 -12.92 24.69 -5.71
CA THR A 340 -13.04 24.78 -7.17
C THR A 340 -12.30 26.02 -7.64
N PHE A 341 -11.33 25.83 -8.54
CA PHE A 341 -10.62 26.92 -9.17
C PHE A 341 -11.53 27.78 -10.03
N PRO A 342 -11.25 29.09 -10.18
CA PRO A 342 -11.97 29.94 -11.12
C PRO A 342 -11.95 29.34 -12.52
N SER A 343 -13.00 29.59 -13.31
CA SER A 343 -13.05 29.20 -14.71
C SER A 343 -12.38 30.24 -15.62
N GLY A 344 -11.85 29.81 -16.77
CA GLY A 344 -11.22 30.67 -17.75
C GLY A 344 -9.97 31.39 -17.25
N ASP A 345 -9.67 32.55 -17.79
CA ASP A 345 -8.45 33.33 -17.52
C ASP A 345 -8.33 33.77 -16.05
N ASP A 346 -9.42 33.77 -15.30
CA ASP A 346 -9.40 34.08 -13.87
C ASP A 346 -8.66 33.02 -13.03
N CYS A 347 -8.45 31.81 -13.57
CA CYS A 347 -7.63 30.79 -12.93
C CYS A 347 -6.14 31.02 -13.17
N LEU A 348 -5.75 31.44 -14.38
CA LEU A 348 -4.37 31.40 -14.86
C LEU A 348 -3.37 32.05 -13.91
N GLY A 349 -2.27 31.34 -13.65
CA GLY A 349 -1.14 31.81 -12.85
C GLY A 349 -0.74 30.86 -11.73
N ASP A 350 0.17 31.35 -10.89
CA ASP A 350 0.71 30.60 -9.76
C ASP A 350 -0.26 30.64 -8.57
N TRP A 351 -0.55 29.49 -8.03
CA TRP A 351 -1.37 29.34 -6.82
C TRP A 351 -0.54 28.76 -5.69
N THR A 352 -0.83 29.22 -4.47
CA THR A 352 -0.26 28.65 -3.25
C THR A 352 -1.36 28.43 -2.22
N GLU A 353 -1.46 27.22 -1.74
CA GLU A 353 -2.28 26.86 -0.58
C GLU A 353 -1.38 26.75 0.64
N LYS A 354 -1.74 27.44 1.73
CA LYS A 354 -1.01 27.40 3.00
C LYS A 354 -1.93 26.90 4.10
N PHE A 355 -1.42 25.97 4.87
CA PHE A 355 -2.13 25.42 6.01
C PHE A 355 -1.55 25.90 7.34
N TYR A 356 -2.44 26.30 8.24
CA TYR A 356 -2.09 26.82 9.57
C TYR A 356 -2.85 26.09 10.66
N ILE A 357 -2.21 25.86 11.81
CA ILE A 357 -2.82 25.52 13.08
C ILE A 357 -2.54 26.66 14.07
N ASN A 358 -3.58 27.18 14.74
CA ASN A 358 -3.45 28.25 15.73
C ASN A 358 -2.62 29.45 15.26
N SER A 359 -2.71 29.79 13.97
CA SER A 359 -1.95 30.85 13.30
C SER A 359 -0.48 30.55 13.00
N GLU A 360 0.02 29.38 13.33
CA GLU A 360 1.34 28.89 12.92
C GLU A 360 1.25 28.26 11.53
N LEU A 361 2.14 28.64 10.62
CA LEU A 361 2.24 28.02 9.29
C LEU A 361 2.86 26.63 9.44
N ILE A 362 2.10 25.61 9.06
CA ILE A 362 2.52 24.22 9.14
C ILE A 362 3.13 23.75 7.82
N ASP A 363 2.44 24.01 6.70
CA ASP A 363 2.88 23.56 5.39
C ASP A 363 2.29 24.41 4.27
N SER A 364 2.83 24.24 3.04
CA SER A 364 2.33 24.93 1.86
C SER A 364 2.50 24.09 0.59
N LEU A 365 1.49 24.15 -0.26
CA LEU A 365 1.47 23.50 -1.57
C LEU A 365 1.43 24.58 -2.65
N ALA A 366 2.21 24.40 -3.73
CA ALA A 366 2.27 25.32 -4.84
C ALA A 366 1.89 24.61 -6.14
N TYR A 367 1.02 25.24 -6.94
CA TYR A 367 0.56 24.71 -8.22
C TYR A 367 0.33 25.85 -9.22
N VAL A 368 0.26 25.49 -10.49
CA VAL A 368 0.04 26.41 -11.61
C VAL A 368 -1.30 26.09 -12.24
N CYS A 369 -2.14 27.10 -12.44
CA CYS A 369 -3.29 26.99 -13.33
C CYS A 369 -2.90 27.49 -14.71
N ASP A 370 -3.02 26.62 -15.71
CA ASP A 370 -2.69 26.95 -17.10
C ASP A 370 -3.68 26.33 -18.10
N ASN A 371 -3.56 26.71 -19.35
CA ASN A 371 -4.35 26.21 -20.47
C ASN A 371 -3.49 25.37 -21.43
N ILE A 372 -2.41 24.77 -20.95
CA ILE A 372 -1.54 23.95 -21.80
C ILE A 372 -2.34 22.70 -22.20
N PRO A 373 -2.45 22.40 -23.50
CA PRO A 373 -3.08 21.16 -23.94
C PRO A 373 -2.40 19.95 -23.28
N ASN A 374 -3.21 19.05 -22.75
CA ASN A 374 -2.72 17.82 -22.14
C ASN A 374 -2.45 16.77 -23.24
N GLU A 375 -1.32 16.10 -23.18
CA GLU A 375 -1.07 14.88 -23.94
C GLU A 375 -1.58 13.67 -23.13
N PHE A 376 -1.81 12.54 -23.79
CA PHE A 376 -2.29 11.33 -23.11
C PHE A 376 -1.10 10.61 -22.47
N PRO A 377 -1.26 10.10 -21.26
CA PRO A 377 -0.25 9.23 -20.68
C PRO A 377 -0.08 7.95 -21.51
N SER A 378 1.04 7.27 -21.38
CA SER A 378 1.31 6.02 -22.07
C SER A 378 1.41 4.86 -21.09
N VAL A 379 0.78 3.73 -21.42
CA VAL A 379 1.00 2.45 -20.74
C VAL A 379 1.69 1.50 -21.72
N HIS A 380 2.98 1.26 -21.49
CA HIS A 380 3.79 0.45 -22.40
C HIS A 380 3.55 -1.03 -22.15
N PRO A 381 3.14 -1.80 -23.18
CA PRO A 381 2.98 -3.25 -23.05
C PRO A 381 4.26 -3.92 -22.59
N PHE A 382 4.16 -4.79 -21.61
CA PHE A 382 5.29 -5.57 -21.10
C PHE A 382 4.87 -7.02 -20.82
N ILE A 383 5.83 -7.97 -20.96
CA ILE A 383 5.59 -9.38 -20.69
C ILE A 383 6.46 -9.80 -19.52
N PHE A 384 5.80 -10.16 -18.44
CA PHE A 384 6.44 -10.66 -17.24
C PHE A 384 6.56 -12.19 -17.31
N GLN A 385 7.77 -12.71 -17.08
CA GLN A 385 7.98 -14.14 -16.92
C GLN A 385 7.64 -14.51 -15.47
N VAL A 386 6.71 -15.41 -15.29
CA VAL A 386 6.17 -15.81 -13.98
C VAL A 386 6.32 -17.31 -13.82
N MET A 387 6.83 -17.76 -12.69
CA MET A 387 6.80 -19.17 -12.35
C MET A 387 5.39 -19.55 -11.86
N ALA A 388 4.86 -20.68 -12.35
CA ALA A 388 3.57 -21.19 -11.86
C ALA A 388 3.60 -21.37 -10.33
N ASP A 389 2.46 -21.16 -9.72
CA ASP A 389 2.29 -21.23 -8.26
C ASP A 389 3.18 -20.24 -7.46
N THR A 390 3.71 -19.19 -8.11
CA THR A 390 4.48 -18.13 -7.43
C THR A 390 3.90 -16.75 -7.71
N THR A 391 4.08 -15.87 -6.76
CA THR A 391 3.68 -14.46 -6.86
C THR A 391 4.85 -13.62 -7.37
N ILE A 392 4.59 -12.71 -8.28
CA ILE A 392 5.56 -11.67 -8.67
C ILE A 392 5.11 -10.30 -8.22
N THR A 393 6.10 -9.45 -7.96
CA THR A 393 5.92 -8.02 -7.71
C THR A 393 6.76 -7.25 -8.72
N ALA A 394 6.15 -6.28 -9.40
CA ALA A 394 6.87 -5.45 -10.37
C ALA A 394 6.22 -4.07 -10.51
N ALA A 395 6.89 -3.16 -11.23
CA ALA A 395 6.35 -1.86 -11.56
C ALA A 395 5.47 -1.92 -12.82
N ILE A 396 4.43 -1.08 -12.84
CA ILE A 396 3.65 -0.79 -14.05
C ILE A 396 4.51 0.10 -14.96
N ASN A 397 4.66 -0.30 -16.21
CA ASN A 397 5.42 0.45 -17.19
C ASN A 397 4.51 1.51 -17.84
N SER A 398 4.44 2.68 -17.22
CA SER A 398 3.66 3.83 -17.67
C SER A 398 4.45 5.11 -17.50
N ASP A 399 4.29 6.05 -18.43
CA ASP A 399 4.88 7.39 -18.38
C ASP A 399 3.94 8.44 -18.98
N ASP A 400 4.35 9.69 -18.87
CA ASP A 400 3.66 10.85 -19.38
C ASP A 400 4.70 11.92 -19.78
N ASP A 401 4.72 12.30 -21.04
CA ASP A 401 5.76 13.17 -21.61
C ASP A 401 5.61 14.64 -21.18
N ASP A 402 4.40 15.09 -20.84
CA ASP A 402 4.11 16.47 -20.49
C ASP A 402 3.58 16.66 -19.05
N GLY A 403 3.61 15.61 -18.25
CA GLY A 403 3.11 15.62 -16.87
C GLY A 403 3.62 14.47 -16.01
N THR A 404 2.76 13.98 -15.14
CA THR A 404 3.07 12.91 -14.22
C THR A 404 1.89 11.94 -14.13
N ILE A 405 2.14 10.64 -14.22
CA ILE A 405 1.12 9.65 -13.90
C ILE A 405 0.75 9.77 -12.42
N ILE A 406 -0.52 10.07 -12.14
CA ILE A 406 -1.05 10.20 -10.79
C ILE A 406 -1.87 9.00 -10.34
N TRP A 407 -2.21 8.10 -11.27
CA TRP A 407 -3.00 6.93 -10.95
C TRP A 407 -2.86 5.84 -12.01
N ASN A 408 -2.68 4.60 -11.57
CA ASN A 408 -2.85 3.43 -12.39
C ASN A 408 -3.94 2.56 -11.78
N SER A 409 -4.88 2.10 -12.58
CA SER A 409 -5.97 1.22 -12.12
C SER A 409 -6.16 0.04 -13.06
N VAL A 410 -6.73 -1.05 -12.52
CA VAL A 410 -7.10 -2.20 -13.33
C VAL A 410 -8.40 -1.90 -14.07
N SER A 411 -8.34 -1.89 -15.40
CA SER A 411 -9.51 -1.76 -16.28
C SER A 411 -10.15 -3.12 -16.56
N ILE A 412 -9.31 -4.13 -16.87
CA ILE A 412 -9.75 -5.52 -17.01
C ILE A 412 -8.78 -6.40 -16.22
N PRO A 413 -9.25 -7.14 -15.21
CA PRO A 413 -8.41 -8.03 -14.43
C PRO A 413 -7.95 -9.24 -15.26
N PRO A 414 -6.87 -9.93 -14.84
CA PRO A 414 -6.45 -11.18 -15.46
C PRO A 414 -7.51 -12.26 -15.31
N GLN A 415 -7.51 -13.22 -16.25
CA GLN A 415 -8.47 -14.33 -16.25
C GLN A 415 -8.02 -15.52 -15.42
N HIS A 416 -6.72 -15.67 -15.22
CA HIS A 416 -6.09 -16.85 -14.61
C HIS A 416 -5.18 -16.47 -13.45
N GLY A 417 -5.61 -15.52 -12.62
CA GLY A 417 -4.85 -15.08 -11.46
C GLY A 417 -5.46 -13.88 -10.76
N THR A 418 -4.84 -13.49 -9.67
CA THR A 418 -5.18 -12.26 -8.95
C THR A 418 -4.16 -11.18 -9.27
N PHE A 419 -4.62 -9.94 -9.42
CA PHE A 419 -3.77 -8.79 -9.68
C PHE A 419 -4.18 -7.65 -8.74
N LYS A 420 -3.21 -7.06 -8.07
CA LYS A 420 -3.40 -5.91 -7.17
C LYS A 420 -2.35 -4.86 -7.46
N THR A 421 -2.76 -3.61 -7.57
CA THR A 421 -1.85 -2.46 -7.65
C THR A 421 -1.54 -1.94 -6.25
N PHE A 422 -0.37 -1.32 -6.07
CA PHE A 422 0.05 -0.71 -4.81
C PHE A 422 1.18 0.30 -5.04
N GLY A 423 1.59 0.99 -3.96
CA GLY A 423 2.62 2.02 -3.99
C GLY A 423 2.09 3.37 -4.46
N GLY A 424 2.86 4.42 -4.23
CA GLY A 424 2.52 5.75 -4.69
C GLY A 424 2.15 5.74 -6.17
N TYR A 425 1.02 6.38 -6.51
CA TYR A 425 0.46 6.36 -7.86
C TYR A 425 -0.05 5.00 -8.36
N GLN A 426 -0.14 3.97 -7.50
CA GLN A 426 -0.41 2.60 -7.92
C GLN A 426 0.59 2.11 -8.99
N ARG A 427 1.87 2.50 -8.85
CA ARG A 427 2.92 2.21 -9.83
C ARG A 427 3.44 0.79 -9.80
N ASN A 428 3.16 0.08 -8.73
CA ASN A 428 3.58 -1.30 -8.57
C ASN A 428 2.37 -2.23 -8.60
N PHE A 429 2.63 -3.50 -8.87
CA PHE A 429 1.60 -4.52 -8.80
C PHE A 429 2.13 -5.83 -8.21
N ILE A 430 1.19 -6.61 -7.71
CA ILE A 430 1.36 -8.02 -7.35
C ILE A 430 0.46 -8.83 -8.28
N TYR A 431 1.03 -9.84 -8.94
CA TYR A 431 0.30 -10.82 -9.70
C TYR A 431 0.57 -12.22 -9.16
N THR A 432 -0.49 -12.96 -8.87
CA THR A 432 -0.44 -14.35 -8.43
C THR A 432 -1.29 -15.19 -9.39
N PRO A 433 -0.69 -16.09 -10.19
CA PRO A 433 -1.45 -16.97 -11.05
C PRO A 433 -2.31 -17.94 -10.24
N ASP A 434 -3.43 -18.39 -10.83
CA ASP A 434 -4.25 -19.43 -10.23
C ASP A 434 -3.45 -20.72 -10.03
N PRO A 435 -3.70 -21.48 -8.95
CA PRO A 435 -2.99 -22.71 -8.69
C PRO A 435 -3.06 -23.69 -9.88
N GLY A 436 -1.90 -24.14 -10.32
CA GLY A 436 -1.79 -25.06 -11.46
C GLY A 436 -1.98 -24.42 -12.83
N PHE A 437 -2.11 -23.11 -12.96
CA PHE A 437 -2.15 -22.44 -14.25
C PHE A 437 -0.76 -22.33 -14.87
N SER A 438 -0.68 -22.59 -16.19
CA SER A 438 0.47 -22.22 -17.02
C SER A 438 -0.02 -21.77 -18.39
N GLY A 439 0.61 -20.75 -18.93
CA GLY A 439 0.21 -20.11 -20.18
C GLY A 439 0.29 -18.60 -20.09
N LEU A 440 -0.28 -17.93 -21.09
CA LEU A 440 -0.30 -16.49 -21.14
C LEU A 440 -1.59 -15.94 -20.50
N ASP A 441 -1.44 -15.06 -19.54
CA ASP A 441 -2.52 -14.25 -18.96
C ASP A 441 -2.27 -12.77 -19.24
N SER A 442 -3.24 -11.89 -18.98
CA SER A 442 -3.09 -10.45 -19.24
C SER A 442 -3.98 -9.61 -18.34
N VAL A 443 -3.52 -8.38 -18.07
CA VAL A 443 -4.26 -7.36 -17.36
C VAL A 443 -4.31 -6.09 -18.21
N GLN A 444 -5.46 -5.39 -18.23
CA GLN A 444 -5.52 -4.04 -18.79
C GLN A 444 -5.38 -3.02 -17.66
N ILE A 445 -4.45 -2.10 -17.84
CA ILE A 445 -4.16 -1.02 -16.91
C ILE A 445 -4.59 0.30 -17.55
N MET A 446 -5.32 1.11 -16.80
CA MET A 446 -5.60 2.49 -17.14
C MET A 446 -4.65 3.39 -16.35
N ALA A 447 -3.82 4.15 -17.03
CA ALA A 447 -3.05 5.24 -16.45
C ALA A 447 -3.84 6.55 -16.52
N LYS A 448 -3.73 7.38 -15.48
CA LYS A 448 -4.27 8.73 -15.44
C LYS A 448 -3.14 9.69 -15.10
N ASP A 449 -3.01 10.76 -15.88
CA ASP A 449 -2.05 11.83 -15.64
C ASP A 449 -2.56 12.89 -14.66
N ASP A 450 -1.68 13.82 -14.31
CA ASP A 450 -1.96 14.92 -13.39
C ASP A 450 -2.81 16.03 -14.01
N LYS A 451 -3.10 15.99 -15.30
CA LYS A 451 -3.98 16.91 -16.02
C LYS A 451 -5.34 16.28 -16.37
N GLY A 452 -5.54 15.01 -16.02
CA GLY A 452 -6.82 14.32 -16.11
C GLY A 452 -7.03 13.45 -17.34
N ALA A 453 -6.09 13.36 -18.29
CA ALA A 453 -6.19 12.43 -19.41
C ALA A 453 -5.92 10.98 -18.96
N THR A 454 -6.48 10.03 -19.69
CA THR A 454 -6.33 8.61 -19.40
C THR A 454 -6.02 7.81 -20.64
N GLU A 455 -5.18 6.80 -20.50
CA GLU A 455 -4.84 5.82 -21.54
C GLU A 455 -4.87 4.40 -20.98
N ILE A 456 -5.23 3.42 -21.81
CA ILE A 456 -5.31 2.01 -21.43
C ILE A 456 -4.26 1.21 -22.20
N GLY A 457 -3.41 0.51 -21.46
CA GLY A 457 -2.47 -0.47 -22.03
C GLY A 457 -2.62 -1.86 -21.43
N VAL A 458 -1.86 -2.81 -21.95
CA VAL A 458 -1.96 -4.22 -21.54
C VAL A 458 -0.60 -4.72 -21.07
N HIS A 459 -0.57 -5.35 -19.90
CA HIS A 459 0.57 -6.16 -19.44
C HIS A 459 0.23 -7.65 -19.56
N TYR A 460 1.22 -8.45 -19.86
CA TYR A 460 1.09 -9.88 -20.08
C TYR A 460 1.92 -10.65 -19.05
N PHE A 461 1.44 -11.83 -18.66
CA PHE A 461 2.11 -12.76 -17.76
C PHE A 461 2.30 -14.09 -18.46
N ASP A 462 3.53 -14.46 -18.79
CA ASP A 462 3.88 -15.76 -19.34
C ASP A 462 4.22 -16.70 -18.17
N VAL A 463 3.21 -17.44 -17.72
CA VAL A 463 3.28 -18.30 -16.54
C VAL A 463 3.82 -19.68 -16.93
N GLN A 464 4.95 -20.06 -16.35
CA GLN A 464 5.67 -21.30 -16.67
C GLN A 464 5.92 -22.14 -15.42
N TYR A 465 5.78 -23.47 -15.54
CA TYR A 465 6.20 -24.37 -14.47
C TYR A 465 7.73 -24.41 -14.32
N LEU A 466 8.22 -24.39 -13.08
CA LEU A 466 9.60 -24.78 -12.80
C LEU A 466 9.71 -26.30 -13.02
N SER A 467 10.12 -26.70 -14.19
CA SER A 467 10.51 -28.09 -14.44
C SER A 467 11.80 -28.37 -13.69
N LEU A 468 11.68 -28.86 -12.45
CA LEU A 468 12.81 -29.54 -11.80
C LEU A 468 13.18 -30.74 -12.66
N ALA A 469 14.19 -30.54 -13.51
CA ALA A 469 14.87 -31.60 -14.28
C ALA A 469 13.96 -32.59 -15.00
N ASN A 470 13.11 -32.09 -15.88
CA ASN A 470 12.85 -32.72 -17.17
C ASN A 470 12.77 -31.56 -18.16
N THR A 471 13.87 -31.29 -18.82
CA THR A 471 13.85 -30.69 -20.14
C THR A 471 13.09 -31.69 -21.01
N THR A 472 11.75 -31.58 -21.03
CA THR A 472 10.99 -32.20 -22.09
C THR A 472 11.37 -31.41 -23.33
N ILE A 473 12.48 -31.86 -23.96
CA ILE A 473 12.80 -31.41 -25.29
C ILE A 473 11.55 -31.71 -26.10
N PRO A 474 10.96 -30.72 -26.79
CA PRO A 474 9.82 -30.96 -27.64
C PRO A 474 10.10 -32.18 -28.56
N ASN A 475 9.15 -33.02 -28.75
CA ASN A 475 9.32 -34.21 -29.58
C ASN A 475 9.22 -33.89 -31.08
N GLN A 476 8.80 -32.68 -31.44
CA GLN A 476 8.69 -32.22 -32.83
C GLN A 476 8.89 -30.70 -32.91
N PHE A 477 9.28 -30.22 -34.10
CA PHE A 477 9.26 -28.79 -34.40
C PHE A 477 7.82 -28.30 -34.51
N GLU A 478 7.53 -27.12 -33.93
CA GLU A 478 6.22 -26.51 -34.03
C GLU A 478 6.33 -24.99 -33.95
N LEU A 479 5.52 -24.29 -34.75
CA LEU A 479 5.28 -22.86 -34.62
C LEU A 479 3.85 -22.67 -34.10
N TYR A 480 3.69 -22.01 -32.95
CA TYR A 480 2.38 -21.76 -32.38
C TYR A 480 1.72 -20.51 -32.96
N GLN A 481 0.39 -20.39 -32.79
CA GLN A 481 -0.31 -19.16 -33.15
C GLN A 481 0.20 -18.03 -32.30
N ASN A 482 0.51 -16.90 -32.94
CA ASN A 482 0.88 -15.68 -32.16
C ASN A 482 -0.25 -15.25 -31.24
N TYR A 483 0.12 -14.73 -30.10
CA TYR A 483 -0.83 -14.22 -29.13
C TYR A 483 -0.32 -12.90 -28.53
N PRO A 484 -1.22 -11.89 -28.40
CA PRO A 484 -2.60 -11.87 -28.91
C PRO A 484 -2.68 -11.90 -30.44
N ASN A 485 -3.83 -12.34 -30.98
CA ASN A 485 -4.17 -12.24 -32.39
C ASN A 485 -5.70 -12.12 -32.57
N PRO A 486 -6.25 -10.97 -32.97
CA PRO A 486 -5.55 -9.74 -33.38
C PRO A 486 -4.75 -9.09 -32.26
N PHE A 487 -3.74 -8.25 -32.60
CA PHE A 487 -2.84 -7.60 -31.65
C PHE A 487 -2.67 -6.09 -31.95
N ASN A 488 -2.23 -5.32 -30.94
CA ASN A 488 -1.95 -3.87 -31.05
C ASN A 488 -0.97 -3.40 -29.95
N PRO A 489 0.20 -2.88 -30.24
CA PRO A 489 1.00 -3.20 -31.44
C PRO A 489 1.89 -4.43 -31.23
N VAL A 490 1.82 -5.10 -30.06
CA VAL A 490 2.75 -6.17 -29.65
C VAL A 490 2.10 -7.54 -29.72
N THR A 491 2.86 -8.53 -30.16
CA THR A 491 2.47 -9.96 -30.14
C THR A 491 3.68 -10.86 -29.88
N ILE A 492 3.42 -12.07 -29.38
CA ILE A 492 4.43 -13.09 -29.12
C ILE A 492 4.27 -14.24 -30.10
N LEU A 493 5.39 -14.66 -30.65
CA LEU A 493 5.50 -15.88 -31.44
C LEU A 493 6.20 -16.94 -30.59
N GLN A 494 5.53 -18.07 -30.36
CA GLN A 494 6.09 -19.22 -29.66
C GLN A 494 6.42 -20.33 -30.62
N TYR A 495 7.47 -21.12 -30.35
CA TYR A 495 7.90 -22.24 -31.16
C TYR A 495 8.64 -23.29 -30.34
N ALA A 496 8.68 -24.51 -30.85
CA ALA A 496 9.28 -25.66 -30.20
C ALA A 496 10.40 -26.25 -31.07
N LEU A 497 11.55 -26.55 -30.45
CA LEU A 497 12.73 -27.15 -31.12
C LEU A 497 13.06 -28.48 -30.45
N PRO A 498 12.93 -29.62 -31.15
CA PRO A 498 13.27 -30.94 -30.61
C PRO A 498 14.79 -31.20 -30.56
N GLY A 499 15.59 -30.33 -31.15
CA GLY A 499 17.05 -30.38 -31.17
C GLY A 499 17.61 -29.01 -31.49
N ASP A 500 18.92 -28.84 -31.27
CA ASP A 500 19.62 -27.61 -31.63
C ASP A 500 19.50 -27.36 -33.13
N ALA A 501 19.15 -26.15 -33.53
CA ALA A 501 18.93 -25.79 -34.92
C ALA A 501 19.33 -24.34 -35.20
N LEU A 502 19.71 -24.07 -36.47
CA LEU A 502 19.74 -22.71 -36.99
C LEU A 502 18.29 -22.29 -37.24
N VAL A 503 17.83 -21.26 -36.50
CA VAL A 503 16.46 -20.77 -36.55
C VAL A 503 16.43 -19.43 -37.24
N ASN A 504 15.55 -19.31 -38.25
CA ASN A 504 15.17 -18.04 -38.86
C ASN A 504 13.68 -17.82 -38.62
N ILE A 505 13.30 -16.68 -38.06
CA ILE A 505 11.91 -16.23 -37.92
C ILE A 505 11.77 -14.88 -38.58
N THR A 506 10.93 -14.82 -39.61
CA THR A 506 10.75 -13.62 -40.43
C THR A 506 9.27 -13.27 -40.58
N ILE A 507 8.98 -11.97 -40.48
CA ILE A 507 7.66 -11.35 -40.71
C ILE A 507 7.58 -10.91 -42.16
N TYR A 508 6.44 -11.17 -42.79
CA TYR A 508 6.14 -10.78 -44.17
C TYR A 508 4.80 -10.03 -44.23
N ASP A 509 4.68 -9.11 -45.18
CA ASP A 509 3.40 -8.56 -45.57
C ASP A 509 2.60 -9.53 -46.47
N ILE A 510 1.35 -9.17 -46.80
CA ILE A 510 0.46 -10.01 -47.66
C ILE A 510 0.98 -10.19 -49.09
N MET A 511 1.94 -9.38 -49.52
CA MET A 511 2.59 -9.48 -50.82
C MET A 511 3.83 -10.36 -50.76
N GLY A 512 4.16 -10.94 -49.59
CA GLY A 512 5.33 -11.79 -49.38
C GLY A 512 6.65 -11.01 -49.26
N ARG A 513 6.62 -9.72 -49.08
CA ARG A 513 7.81 -8.89 -48.85
C ARG A 513 8.19 -8.99 -47.38
N GLN A 514 9.49 -9.16 -47.11
CA GLN A 514 10.01 -9.15 -45.76
C GLN A 514 9.74 -7.79 -45.08
N VAL A 515 9.21 -7.85 -43.89
CA VAL A 515 8.96 -6.69 -43.01
C VAL A 515 10.03 -6.62 -41.93
N LYS A 516 10.27 -7.73 -41.23
CA LYS A 516 11.27 -7.82 -40.15
C LYS A 516 11.82 -9.23 -39.99
N ALA A 517 13.15 -9.33 -39.85
CA ALA A 517 13.79 -10.55 -39.37
C ALA A 517 13.91 -10.50 -37.85
N LEU A 518 13.19 -11.40 -37.15
CA LEU A 518 13.19 -11.44 -35.69
C LEU A 518 14.32 -12.27 -35.13
N ILE A 519 14.61 -13.41 -35.77
CA ILE A 519 15.67 -14.34 -35.37
C ILE A 519 16.38 -14.82 -36.62
N ASP A 520 17.72 -14.87 -36.59
CA ASP A 520 18.57 -15.54 -37.58
C ASP A 520 19.87 -16.01 -36.89
N ARG A 521 19.73 -17.07 -36.05
CA ARG A 521 20.86 -17.62 -35.28
C ARG A 521 20.59 -19.04 -34.80
N SER A 522 21.66 -19.75 -34.43
CA SER A 522 21.57 -21.06 -33.78
C SER A 522 20.90 -20.92 -32.40
N GLN A 523 20.00 -21.85 -32.12
CA GLN A 523 19.26 -21.96 -30.86
C GLN A 523 19.30 -23.40 -30.34
N THR A 524 19.36 -23.54 -29.01
CA THR A 524 19.31 -24.85 -28.34
C THR A 524 17.89 -25.41 -28.36
N ALA A 525 17.78 -26.74 -28.24
CA ALA A 525 16.50 -27.44 -28.06
C ALA A 525 15.65 -26.84 -26.95
N GLY A 526 14.33 -26.96 -27.03
CA GLY A 526 13.38 -26.49 -26.03
C GLY A 526 12.25 -25.63 -26.62
N TYR A 527 11.32 -25.20 -25.75
CA TYR A 527 10.29 -24.22 -26.08
C TYR A 527 10.89 -22.82 -26.04
N LYS A 528 10.54 -21.99 -27.03
CA LYS A 528 11.10 -20.63 -27.22
C LYS A 528 10.00 -19.63 -27.55
N SER A 529 10.27 -18.37 -27.28
CA SER A 529 9.40 -17.26 -27.68
C SER A 529 10.20 -16.07 -28.18
N ILE A 530 9.57 -15.25 -29.02
CA ILE A 530 10.08 -13.98 -29.51
C ILE A 530 8.95 -12.99 -29.69
N GLN A 531 9.17 -11.74 -29.31
CA GLN A 531 8.20 -10.66 -29.43
C GLN A 531 8.37 -9.93 -30.77
N TRP A 532 7.26 -9.46 -31.34
CA TRP A 532 7.22 -8.47 -32.42
C TRP A 532 6.37 -7.28 -32.01
N ASP A 533 6.91 -6.10 -32.17
CA ASP A 533 6.38 -4.79 -31.78
C ASP A 533 5.75 -4.01 -32.94
N ALA A 534 5.33 -4.68 -33.99
CA ALA A 534 4.80 -4.09 -35.22
C ALA A 534 5.74 -3.06 -35.90
N THR A 535 7.07 -3.25 -35.79
CA THR A 535 8.06 -2.45 -36.52
C THR A 535 8.71 -3.24 -37.65
N ASN A 536 9.25 -2.53 -38.66
CA ASN A 536 10.05 -3.12 -39.73
C ASN A 536 11.54 -3.22 -39.33
N ASP A 537 12.39 -3.75 -40.25
CA ASP A 537 13.84 -3.85 -40.03
C ASP A 537 14.55 -2.50 -39.72
N ASN A 538 13.92 -1.37 -40.01
CA ASN A 538 14.42 -0.03 -39.71
C ASN A 538 13.81 0.54 -38.39
N ASN A 539 13.13 -0.29 -37.60
CA ASN A 539 12.39 0.06 -36.40
C ASN A 539 11.30 1.14 -36.61
N GLN A 540 10.73 1.20 -37.82
CA GLN A 540 9.60 2.08 -38.11
C GLN A 540 8.30 1.30 -37.98
N PRO A 541 7.25 1.88 -37.37
CA PRO A 541 5.94 1.26 -37.26
C PRO A 541 5.36 0.86 -38.62
N VAL A 542 4.72 -0.29 -38.67
CA VAL A 542 4.05 -0.77 -39.88
C VAL A 542 2.54 -0.53 -39.79
N SER A 543 1.86 -0.50 -40.95
CA SER A 543 0.43 -0.24 -41.01
C SER A 543 -0.40 -1.41 -40.46
N ALA A 544 -1.56 -1.10 -39.88
CA ALA A 544 -2.56 -2.10 -39.53
C ALA A 544 -2.90 -3.01 -40.72
N GLY A 545 -3.10 -4.29 -40.48
CA GLY A 545 -3.40 -5.25 -41.54
C GLY A 545 -3.02 -6.67 -41.21
N LEU A 546 -3.12 -7.54 -42.25
CA LEU A 546 -2.72 -8.94 -42.18
C LEU A 546 -1.22 -9.10 -42.47
N TYR A 547 -0.53 -9.83 -41.59
CA TYR A 547 0.87 -10.21 -41.74
C TYR A 547 1.02 -11.73 -41.67
N LEU A 548 2.10 -12.22 -42.23
CA LEU A 548 2.52 -13.62 -42.15
C LEU A 548 3.83 -13.69 -41.36
N TYR A 549 4.00 -14.72 -40.55
CA TYR A 549 5.28 -15.03 -39.93
C TYR A 549 5.66 -16.47 -40.23
N SER A 550 6.92 -16.68 -40.51
CA SER A 550 7.46 -17.96 -40.89
C SER A 550 8.66 -18.31 -40.03
N ILE A 551 8.72 -19.58 -39.61
CA ILE A 551 9.91 -20.18 -39.02
C ILE A 551 10.58 -21.12 -40.02
N GLU A 552 11.91 -21.08 -40.09
CA GLU A 552 12.76 -22.08 -40.68
C GLU A 552 13.73 -22.61 -39.61
N ALA A 553 13.74 -23.92 -39.36
CA ALA A 553 14.60 -24.56 -38.38
C ALA A 553 15.09 -25.91 -38.94
N GLY A 554 16.29 -25.94 -39.51
CA GLY A 554 16.78 -27.07 -40.31
C GLY A 554 15.91 -27.30 -41.55
N GLU A 555 15.31 -28.49 -41.67
CA GLU A 555 14.36 -28.81 -42.76
C GLU A 555 12.91 -28.42 -42.45
N PHE A 556 12.63 -28.05 -41.19
CA PHE A 556 11.28 -27.67 -40.79
C PHE A 556 10.97 -26.26 -41.26
N ARG A 557 9.77 -26.10 -41.83
CA ARG A 557 9.21 -24.79 -42.21
C ARG A 557 7.72 -24.75 -41.90
N GLN A 558 7.30 -23.67 -41.26
CA GLN A 558 5.89 -23.42 -40.99
C GLN A 558 5.60 -21.92 -41.05
N THR A 559 4.43 -21.56 -41.58
CA THR A 559 3.97 -20.17 -41.69
C THR A 559 2.57 -20.02 -41.09
N LYS A 560 2.36 -18.97 -40.36
CA LYS A 560 1.06 -18.60 -39.81
C LYS A 560 0.71 -17.15 -40.12
N LYS A 561 -0.57 -16.81 -39.92
CA LYS A 561 -1.09 -15.44 -40.13
C LYS A 561 -1.37 -14.75 -38.82
N MET A 562 -1.23 -13.44 -38.80
CA MET A 562 -1.58 -12.58 -37.69
C MET A 562 -2.20 -11.28 -38.19
N VAL A 563 -3.00 -10.63 -37.33
CA VAL A 563 -3.72 -9.38 -37.62
C VAL A 563 -3.28 -8.30 -36.67
N LEU A 564 -2.65 -7.25 -37.22
CA LEU A 564 -2.32 -6.03 -36.49
C LEU A 564 -3.53 -5.08 -36.56
N LEU A 565 -4.02 -4.67 -35.41
CA LEU A 565 -5.01 -3.61 -35.25
C LEU A 565 -4.30 -2.25 -35.27
N LYS A 566 -5.09 -1.18 -35.36
CA LYS A 566 -4.56 0.17 -35.33
C LYS A 566 -4.77 0.77 -33.94
#